data_1db4776c266ee333391ccceaf2b6c39b
#
_entry.id   1db4776c266ee333391ccceaf2b6c39b
#
_cell.length_a   1.000
_cell.length_b   1.000
_cell.length_c   1.000
_cell.angle_alpha   90.00
_cell.angle_beta   90.00
_cell.angle_gamma   90.00
#
_symmetry.space_group_name_H-M   'P 1'
#
loop_
_entity.id
_entity.type
_entity.pdbx_description
1 polymer ?
#
loop_
_entity_poly.entity_id
_entity_poly.type
_entity_poly.pdbx_seq_one_letter_code
_entity_poly.pdbx_strand_id
1 'polypeptide(L)'
;YYVGCALMCKSGKIYSGCNIENDGIQSICAERVAFTKAISEGERDFEYIVVCGGDSLDYLDDCLPCGYCRQFMSEFVDKDFKIYALSNNDKVTEYSIFDLLPNNFRLTHLS
;
A
#
# COMPACT_ATOMS: atom_id res chain seq x y z
N TYR A 1 -6.02 -2.31 15.71
CA TYR A 1 -5.14 -2.99 14.75
C TYR A 1 -4.17 -1.98 14.15
N TYR A 2 -2.90 -2.31 14.19
CA TYR A 2 -1.85 -1.41 13.73
C TYR A 2 -1.38 -1.83 12.35
N VAL A 3 -1.33 -0.89 11.40
CA VAL A 3 -0.81 -1.14 10.06
C VAL A 3 0.22 -0.07 9.75
N GLY A 4 1.36 -0.50 9.26
CA GLY A 4 2.42 0.39 8.81
C GLY A 4 2.86 0.02 7.42
N CYS A 5 3.36 0.98 6.68
CA CYS A 5 3.90 0.73 5.35
C CYS A 5 5.02 1.69 4.99
N ALA A 6 5.80 1.31 4.00
CA ALA A 6 6.83 2.14 3.41
C ALA A 6 6.72 2.03 1.90
N LEU A 7 6.48 3.16 1.24
CA LEU A 7 6.34 3.27 -0.21
C LEU A 7 7.64 3.79 -0.81
N MET A 8 8.24 3.00 -1.71
CA MET A 8 9.44 3.40 -2.43
C MET A 8 9.06 3.96 -3.79
N CYS A 9 9.49 5.17 -4.06
CA CYS A 9 9.32 5.81 -5.35
C CYS A 9 10.54 5.56 -6.24
N LYS A 10 10.36 5.64 -7.55
CA LYS A 10 11.48 5.49 -8.50
C LYS A 10 12.52 6.60 -8.37
N SER A 11 12.13 7.72 -7.76
CA SER A 11 13.07 8.80 -7.41
C SER A 11 14.06 8.42 -6.32
N GLY A 12 13.82 7.32 -5.61
CA GLY A 12 14.60 6.90 -4.46
C GLY A 12 14.07 7.38 -3.13
N LYS A 13 13.05 8.22 -3.12
CA LYS A 13 12.42 8.69 -1.87
C LYS A 13 11.48 7.63 -1.32
N ILE A 14 11.41 7.56 0.00
CA ILE A 14 10.57 6.64 0.74
C ILE A 14 9.55 7.43 1.54
N TYR A 15 8.28 7.04 1.44
CA TYR A 15 7.20 7.64 2.22
C TYR A 15 6.56 6.58 3.09
N SER A 16 6.55 6.82 4.39
CA SER A 16 5.93 5.90 5.34
C SER A 16 4.49 6.32 5.62
N GLY A 17 3.69 5.35 6.05
CA GLY A 17 2.32 5.59 6.47
C GLY A 17 1.92 4.67 7.60
N CYS A 18 0.96 5.11 8.39
CA CYS A 18 0.29 4.29 9.39
C CYS A 18 -1.21 4.54 9.27
N ASN A 19 -2.00 3.58 9.72
CA ASN A 19 -3.45 3.75 9.66
C ASN A 19 -3.90 4.81 10.67
N ILE A 20 -4.91 5.58 10.25
CA ILE A 20 -5.57 6.59 11.08
C ILE A 20 -7.02 6.15 11.22
N GLU A 21 -7.45 5.89 12.44
CA GLU A 21 -8.80 5.41 12.70
C GLU A 21 -9.59 6.42 13.50
N ASN A 22 -10.87 6.52 13.20
CA ASN A 22 -11.81 7.27 14.00
C ASN A 22 -13.08 6.43 14.20
N ASP A 23 -14.07 6.97 14.85
CA ASP A 23 -15.31 6.24 15.18
C ASP A 23 -16.26 6.10 13.99
N GLY A 24 -15.83 6.45 12.78
CA GLY A 24 -16.70 6.43 11.62
C GLY A 24 -16.02 5.94 10.37
N ILE A 25 -16.60 6.30 9.24
CA ILE A 25 -16.14 5.85 7.91
C ILE A 25 -14.97 6.67 7.37
N GLN A 26 -14.45 7.58 8.16
CA GLN A 26 -13.40 8.50 7.72
C GLN A 26 -11.99 7.99 8.00
N SER A 27 -11.87 6.76 8.46
CA SER A 27 -10.58 6.11 8.70
C SER A 27 -9.77 6.04 7.41
N ILE A 28 -8.46 6.18 7.54
CA ILE A 28 -7.53 6.16 6.40
C ILE A 28 -6.54 5.02 6.60
N CYS A 29 -6.43 4.15 5.62
CA CYS A 29 -5.47 3.05 5.65
C CYS A 29 -4.04 3.56 5.48
N ALA A 30 -3.07 2.83 6.04
CA ALA A 30 -1.66 3.21 5.98
C ALA A 30 -1.17 3.43 4.55
N GLU A 31 -1.58 2.58 3.63
CA GLU A 31 -1.15 2.65 2.23
C GLU A 31 -1.61 3.97 1.59
N ARG A 32 -2.85 4.38 1.85
CA ARG A 32 -3.36 5.65 1.31
C ARG A 32 -2.64 6.84 1.94
N VAL A 33 -2.25 6.76 3.20
CA VAL A 33 -1.46 7.82 3.83
C VAL A 33 -0.12 7.97 3.11
N ALA A 34 0.57 6.88 2.85
CA ALA A 34 1.87 6.91 2.17
C ALA A 34 1.75 7.44 0.74
N PHE A 35 0.79 6.95 -0.03
CA PHE A 35 0.56 7.41 -1.39
C PHE A 35 0.14 8.88 -1.44
N THR A 36 -0.71 9.31 -0.52
CA THR A 36 -1.15 10.70 -0.47
C THR A 36 0.03 11.64 -0.20
N LYS A 37 0.90 11.27 0.73
CA LYS A 37 2.12 12.05 0.99
C LYS A 37 2.98 12.15 -0.26
N ALA A 38 3.25 11.02 -0.90
CA ALA A 38 4.11 10.97 -2.08
C ALA A 38 3.52 11.79 -3.24
N ILE A 39 2.24 11.59 -3.53
CA ILE A 39 1.57 12.27 -4.61
C ILE A 39 1.51 13.78 -4.37
N SER A 40 1.25 14.21 -3.13
CA SER A 40 1.22 15.63 -2.79
C SER A 40 2.60 16.29 -2.88
N GLU A 41 3.67 15.49 -2.76
CA GLU A 41 5.04 15.96 -2.97
C GLU A 41 5.47 15.94 -4.44
N GLY A 42 4.59 15.50 -5.33
CA GLY A 42 4.87 15.48 -6.75
C GLY A 42 5.33 14.14 -7.33
N GLU A 43 5.41 13.10 -6.50
CA GLU A 43 5.80 11.77 -6.99
C GLU A 43 4.70 11.17 -7.86
N ARG A 44 5.09 10.51 -8.94
CA ARG A 44 4.14 9.87 -9.87
C ARG A 44 4.57 8.47 -10.26
N ASP A 45 5.83 8.11 -10.02
CA ASP A 45 6.40 6.82 -10.41
C ASP A 45 6.78 6.04 -9.17
N PHE A 46 6.15 4.89 -8.96
CA PHE A 46 6.27 4.09 -7.76
C PHE A 46 6.89 2.74 -8.06
N GLU A 47 7.73 2.25 -7.16
CA GLU A 47 8.47 1.02 -7.37
C GLU A 47 7.90 -0.15 -6.57
N TYR A 48 7.75 0.03 -5.26
CA TYR A 48 7.17 -1.01 -4.42
C TYR A 48 6.64 -0.41 -3.12
N ILE A 49 5.83 -1.20 -2.42
CA ILE A 49 5.38 -0.87 -1.06
C ILE A 49 5.58 -2.09 -0.15
N VAL A 50 6.02 -1.86 1.07
CA VAL A 50 6.12 -2.88 2.11
C VAL A 50 5.03 -2.60 3.13
N VAL A 51 4.24 -3.61 3.48
CA VAL A 51 3.12 -3.47 4.41
C VAL A 51 3.28 -4.46 5.55
N CYS A 52 3.03 -4.02 6.77
CA CYS A 52 2.95 -4.89 7.93
C CYS A 52 1.81 -4.46 8.84
N GLY A 53 1.25 -5.40 9.58
CA GLY A 53 0.16 -5.09 10.50
C GLY A 53 -0.05 -6.17 11.53
N GLY A 54 -0.75 -5.82 12.61
CA GLY A 54 -1.03 -6.74 13.69
C GLY A 54 -1.75 -6.04 14.83
N ASP A 55 -2.23 -6.84 15.80
CA ASP A 55 -2.92 -6.33 16.99
C ASP A 55 -1.97 -5.64 17.96
N SER A 56 -0.68 -5.91 17.85
CA SER A 56 0.35 -5.28 18.67
C SER A 56 1.63 -5.13 17.86
N LEU A 57 2.56 -4.32 18.37
CA LEU A 57 3.85 -4.13 17.72
C LEU A 57 4.76 -5.37 17.85
N ASP A 58 4.44 -6.27 18.76
CA ASP A 58 5.24 -7.49 19.00
C ASP A 58 4.78 -8.67 18.17
N TYR A 59 3.64 -8.58 17.52
CA TYR A 59 3.08 -9.67 16.73
C TYR A 59 2.51 -9.12 15.42
N LEU A 60 3.08 -9.59 14.32
CA LEU A 60 2.64 -9.21 12.98
C LEU A 60 1.82 -10.34 12.35
N ASP A 61 0.66 -9.98 11.84
CA ASP A 61 -0.20 -10.88 11.09
C ASP A 61 0.17 -10.85 9.61
N ASP A 62 -0.42 -11.76 8.85
CA ASP A 62 -0.40 -11.68 7.39
C ASP A 62 -1.34 -10.54 6.97
N CYS A 63 -0.77 -9.37 6.74
CA CYS A 63 -1.52 -8.16 6.45
C CYS A 63 -1.41 -7.81 4.97
N LEU A 64 -2.54 -7.76 4.28
CA LEU A 64 -2.63 -7.32 2.90
C LEU A 64 -3.45 -6.03 2.82
N PRO A 65 -3.21 -5.20 1.79
CA PRO A 65 -4.03 -4.01 1.58
C PRO A 65 -5.50 -4.40 1.42
N CYS A 66 -6.40 -3.60 1.99
CA CYS A 66 -7.84 -3.83 1.81
C CYS A 66 -8.25 -3.56 0.36
N GLY A 67 -9.47 -3.98 0.00
CA GLY A 67 -9.96 -3.81 -1.37
C GLY A 67 -9.95 -2.37 -1.85
N TYR A 68 -10.30 -1.44 -0.98
CA TYR A 68 -10.26 -0.01 -1.30
C TYR A 68 -8.84 0.44 -1.65
N CYS A 69 -7.86 0.04 -0.84
CA CYS A 69 -6.46 0.41 -1.08
C CYS A 69 -5.91 -0.26 -2.33
N ARG A 70 -6.33 -1.50 -2.62
CA ARG A 70 -5.93 -2.19 -3.85
C ARG A 70 -6.42 -1.42 -5.08
N GLN A 71 -7.68 -1.01 -5.07
CA GLN A 71 -8.24 -0.22 -6.17
C GLN A 71 -7.54 1.14 -6.28
N PHE A 72 -7.34 1.82 -5.15
CA PHE A 72 -6.66 3.11 -5.12
C PHE A 72 -5.25 2.99 -5.73
N MET A 73 -4.47 2.02 -5.26
CA MET A 73 -3.11 1.82 -5.76
C MET A 73 -3.07 1.47 -7.24
N SER A 74 -4.03 0.67 -7.70
CA SER A 74 -4.06 0.19 -9.09
C SER A 74 -4.14 1.33 -10.10
N GLU A 75 -4.63 2.49 -9.70
CA GLU A 75 -4.77 3.64 -10.58
C GLU A 75 -3.48 4.47 -10.68
N PHE A 76 -2.52 4.23 -9.80
CA PHE A 76 -1.28 5.02 -9.74
C PHE A 76 -0.01 4.22 -10.04
N VAL A 77 -0.10 2.89 -10.09
CA VAL A 77 1.07 2.05 -10.28
C VAL A 77 1.00 1.28 -11.58
N ASP A 78 2.16 0.86 -12.08
CA ASP A 78 2.22 0.02 -13.27
C ASP A 78 2.28 -1.47 -12.91
N LYS A 79 2.34 -2.33 -13.92
CA LYS A 79 2.33 -3.78 -13.74
C LYS A 79 3.55 -4.31 -13.00
N ASP A 80 4.63 -3.55 -12.98
CA ASP A 80 5.88 -3.98 -12.34
C ASP A 80 5.93 -3.61 -10.86
N PHE A 81 4.94 -2.88 -10.37
CA PHE A 81 4.87 -2.48 -8.97
C PHE A 81 4.68 -3.71 -8.08
N LYS A 82 5.49 -3.80 -7.03
CA LYS A 82 5.45 -4.92 -6.10
C LYS A 82 4.87 -4.52 -4.76
N ILE A 83 4.14 -5.44 -4.17
CA ILE A 83 3.58 -5.30 -2.83
C ILE A 83 4.21 -6.40 -1.97
N TYR A 84 4.92 -6.00 -0.93
CA TYR A 84 5.57 -6.93 -0.01
C TYR A 84 4.83 -6.91 1.32
N ALA A 85 4.34 -8.06 1.74
CA ALA A 85 3.70 -8.23 3.04
C ALA A 85 4.71 -8.85 4.00
N LEU A 86 5.03 -8.13 5.07
CA LEU A 86 5.95 -8.58 6.10
C LEU A 86 5.16 -9.15 7.27
N SER A 87 5.44 -10.37 7.65
CA SER A 87 4.81 -11.04 8.79
C SER A 87 5.85 -11.53 9.78
N ASN A 88 5.42 -12.24 10.84
CA ASN A 88 6.30 -12.75 11.87
C ASN A 88 7.41 -13.61 11.31
N ASN A 89 8.53 -13.67 12.04
CA ASN A 89 9.73 -14.44 11.67
C ASN A 89 10.40 -13.91 10.41
N ASP A 90 10.23 -12.60 10.15
CA ASP A 90 10.80 -11.93 8.99
C ASP A 90 10.37 -12.54 7.66
N LYS A 91 9.20 -13.17 7.65
CA LYS A 91 8.64 -13.72 6.42
C LYS A 91 8.12 -12.58 5.55
N VAL A 92 8.57 -12.55 4.30
CA VAL A 92 8.15 -11.57 3.30
C VAL A 92 7.50 -12.30 2.14
N THR A 93 6.28 -11.87 1.79
CA THR A 93 5.56 -12.44 0.64
C THR A 93 5.38 -11.34 -0.40
N GLU A 94 5.67 -11.65 -1.65
CA GLU A 94 5.59 -10.70 -2.76
C GLU A 94 4.30 -10.91 -3.56
N TYR A 95 3.66 -9.80 -3.91
CA TYR A 95 2.46 -9.81 -4.77
C TYR A 95 2.60 -8.71 -5.81
N SER A 96 1.97 -8.90 -6.97
CA SER A 96 1.70 -7.81 -7.90
C SER A 96 0.31 -7.26 -7.62
N ILE A 97 0.01 -6.06 -8.15
CA ILE A 97 -1.34 -5.51 -8.00
C ILE A 97 -2.38 -6.38 -8.72
N PHE A 98 -1.98 -7.04 -9.80
CA PHE A 98 -2.88 -7.93 -10.55
C PHE A 98 -3.19 -9.20 -9.77
N ASP A 99 -2.29 -9.68 -8.92
CA ASP A 99 -2.54 -10.82 -8.03
C ASP A 99 -3.62 -10.48 -7.00
N LEU A 100 -3.62 -9.25 -6.52
CA LEU A 100 -4.52 -8.81 -5.44
C LEU A 100 -5.81 -8.18 -5.97
N LEU A 101 -5.83 -7.75 -7.21
CA LEU A 101 -6.99 -7.11 -7.81
C LEU A 101 -7.11 -7.52 -9.28
N PRO A 102 -7.50 -8.78 -9.58
CA PRO A 102 -7.71 -9.22 -10.94
C PRO A 102 -8.85 -8.42 -11.59
N ASN A 103 -8.72 -8.16 -12.89
CA ASN A 103 -9.75 -7.45 -13.65
C ASN A 103 -10.09 -6.08 -13.06
N ASN A 104 -9.08 -5.37 -12.58
CA ASN A 104 -9.28 -4.08 -11.93
C ASN A 104 -9.80 -3.02 -12.91
N PHE A 105 -10.63 -2.14 -12.37
CA PHE A 105 -11.10 -0.98 -13.10
C PHE A 105 -10.01 0.09 -13.16
N ARG A 106 -9.80 0.67 -14.35
CA ARG A 106 -8.79 1.70 -14.52
C ARG A 106 -9.19 2.62 -15.69
N LEU A 107 -9.05 3.92 -15.48
CA LEU A 107 -9.39 4.91 -16.51
C LEU A 107 -8.23 5.24 -17.45
N THR A 108 -7.04 4.79 -17.17
CA THR A 108 -5.83 5.15 -17.93
C THR A 108 -5.82 4.64 -19.36
N HIS A 109 -6.66 3.66 -19.66
CA HIS A 109 -6.85 3.22 -21.04
C HIS A 109 -7.45 4.32 -21.91
N LEU A 110 -7.93 5.37 -21.30
CA LEU A 110 -8.42 6.55 -22.00
C LEU A 110 -7.27 7.41 -22.52
N SER A 111 -6.08 7.17 -22.04
CA SER A 111 -4.91 7.90 -22.49
C SER A 111 -4.26 7.23 -23.69
#